data_3ab3a1461fd859e87a6e4a365878daa2
#
_entry.id   3ab3a1461fd859e87a6e4a365878daa2
#
_cell.length_a   1.000
_cell.length_b   1.000
_cell.length_c   1.000
_cell.angle_alpha   90.00
_cell.angle_beta   90.00
_cell.angle_gamma   90.00
#
_symmetry.space_group_name_H-M   'P 1'
#
loop_
_entity.id
_entity.type
_entity.pdbx_description
1 polymer ?
#
loop_
_entity_poly.entity_id
_entity_poly.type
_entity_poly.pdbx_seq_one_letter_code
_entity_poly.pdbx_strand_id
1 'polypeptide(L)'
;MLSSPVGVVTDLDGTVVFGGVADPRLAPFLRRAAGREDISVIVATSRAPRGMAEVLGDAVTCLEGSVCLNGALLRLGDKERRYPMRADHVRTIVDAAFRAGMPLYADQGSS
;
A
#
# COMPACT_ATOMS: atom_id res chain seq x y z
N MET A 1 11.36 23.19 18.85
CA MET A 1 10.55 23.25 17.63
C MET A 1 11.28 22.58 16.49
N LEU A 2 10.59 21.76 15.75
CA LEU A 2 11.19 21.15 14.58
C LEU A 2 11.23 22.12 13.43
N SER A 3 12.38 22.22 12.80
CA SER A 3 12.61 23.12 11.68
C SER A 3 12.37 22.45 10.35
N SER A 4 12.38 21.10 10.29
CA SER A 4 12.27 20.36 9.05
C SER A 4 11.24 19.25 9.17
N PRO A 5 10.35 19.10 8.18
CA PRO A 5 9.43 17.97 8.16
C PRO A 5 10.16 16.66 7.95
N VAL A 6 9.60 15.59 8.48
CA VAL A 6 10.14 14.23 8.36
C VAL A 6 9.12 13.38 7.61
N GLY A 7 9.59 12.70 6.58
CA GLY A 7 8.81 11.68 5.89
C GLY A 7 9.19 10.30 6.40
N VAL A 8 8.19 9.50 6.71
CA VAL A 8 8.36 8.11 7.11
C VAL A 8 7.71 7.24 6.04
N VAL A 9 8.48 6.32 5.49
CA VAL A 9 7.95 5.31 4.55
C VAL A 9 8.10 3.95 5.21
N THR A 10 7.02 3.22 5.29
CA THR A 10 7.05 1.89 5.88
C THR A 10 6.40 0.87 4.95
N ASP A 11 6.97 -0.33 4.94
CA ASP A 11 6.31 -1.52 4.42
C ASP A 11 5.29 -2.04 5.44
N LEU A 12 4.47 -2.98 5.06
CA LEU A 12 3.52 -3.62 5.95
C LEU A 12 3.95 -5.04 6.31
N ASP A 13 3.74 -5.99 5.40
CA ASP A 13 3.97 -7.40 5.68
C ASP A 13 5.45 -7.69 5.94
N GLY A 14 5.71 -8.32 7.08
CA GLY A 14 7.07 -8.62 7.51
C GLY A 14 7.80 -7.48 8.21
N THR A 15 7.19 -6.30 8.29
CA THR A 15 7.77 -5.12 8.94
C THR A 15 6.94 -4.67 10.13
N VAL A 16 5.66 -4.39 9.90
CA VAL A 16 4.72 -3.96 10.96
C VAL A 16 3.44 -4.79 10.97
N VAL A 17 3.31 -5.73 10.03
CA VAL A 17 2.20 -6.68 9.92
C VAL A 17 2.77 -8.08 9.85
N PHE A 18 2.35 -8.95 10.76
CA PHE A 18 2.83 -10.32 10.84
C PHE A 18 1.63 -11.27 10.93
N GLY A 19 1.57 -12.24 10.02
CA GLY A 19 0.45 -13.17 9.98
C GLY A 19 -0.90 -12.50 9.75
N GLY A 20 -0.91 -11.41 8.99
CA GLY A 20 -2.13 -10.65 8.70
C GLY A 20 -2.59 -9.74 9.83
N VAL A 21 -1.79 -9.59 10.89
CA VAL A 21 -2.13 -8.78 12.06
C VAL A 21 -1.13 -7.64 12.19
N ALA A 22 -1.62 -6.41 12.27
CA ALA A 22 -0.77 -5.25 12.47
C ALA A 22 -0.23 -5.21 13.91
N ASP A 23 1.01 -4.72 14.04
CA ASP A 23 1.56 -4.43 15.37
C ASP A 23 0.62 -3.46 16.08
N PRO A 24 0.23 -3.74 17.34
CA PRO A 24 -0.74 -2.91 18.05
C PRO A 24 -0.26 -1.47 18.29
N ARG A 25 1.03 -1.18 18.14
CA ARG A 25 1.57 0.18 18.27
C ARG A 25 1.41 1.00 16.98
N LEU A 26 1.11 0.36 15.85
CA LEU A 26 1.09 1.02 14.56
C LEU A 26 -0.04 2.04 14.46
N ALA A 27 -1.29 1.63 14.74
CA ALA A 27 -2.43 2.54 14.63
C ALA A 27 -2.31 3.76 15.56
N PRO A 28 -1.92 3.61 16.84
CA PRO A 28 -1.67 4.78 17.70
C PRO A 28 -0.56 5.69 17.15
N PHE A 29 0.50 5.12 16.60
CA PHE A 29 1.57 5.90 15.98
C PHE A 29 1.04 6.72 14.80
N LEU A 30 0.28 6.08 13.89
CA LEU A 30 -0.28 6.75 12.73
C LEU A 30 -1.20 7.90 13.14
N ARG A 31 -2.04 7.70 14.15
CA ARG A 31 -2.94 8.75 14.64
C ARG A 31 -2.18 9.93 15.24
N ARG A 32 -1.12 9.66 15.98
CA ARG A 32 -0.28 10.74 16.52
C ARG A 32 0.45 11.49 15.40
N ALA A 33 0.96 10.77 14.42
CA ALA A 33 1.63 11.39 13.27
C ALA A 33 0.67 12.28 12.49
N ALA A 34 -0.56 11.84 12.30
CA ALA A 34 -1.58 12.62 11.57
C ALA A 34 -1.91 13.95 12.25
N GLY A 35 -1.73 14.03 13.57
CA GLY A 35 -1.93 15.27 14.33
C GLY A 35 -0.74 16.21 14.31
N ARG A 36 0.35 15.86 13.62
CA ARG A 36 1.56 16.67 13.56
C ARG A 36 1.78 17.19 12.14
N GLU A 37 2.20 18.45 12.03
CA GLU A 37 2.51 19.06 10.74
C GLU A 37 3.89 18.68 10.21
N ASP A 38 4.76 18.18 11.08
CA ASP A 38 6.16 17.90 10.79
C ASP A 38 6.43 16.45 10.43
N ILE A 39 5.41 15.58 10.46
CA ILE A 39 5.56 14.15 10.14
C ILE A 39 4.52 13.75 9.11
N SER A 40 4.98 13.11 8.04
CA SER A 40 4.12 12.50 7.03
C SER A 40 4.47 11.03 6.94
N VAL A 41 3.46 10.16 6.94
CA VAL A 41 3.67 8.72 6.84
C VAL A 41 3.08 8.21 5.53
N ILE A 42 3.89 7.46 4.80
CA ILE A 42 3.52 6.81 3.56
C ILE A 42 3.74 5.31 3.74
N VAL A 43 2.79 4.52 3.29
CA VAL A 43 2.93 3.05 3.24
C VAL A 43 3.29 2.64 1.82
N ALA A 44 4.30 1.78 1.69
CA ALA A 44 4.67 1.15 0.44
C ALA A 44 4.49 -0.36 0.59
N THR A 45 3.58 -0.94 -0.17
CA THR A 45 3.15 -2.32 0.03
C THR A 45 2.85 -3.04 -1.28
N SER A 46 2.99 -4.36 -1.28
CA SER A 46 2.51 -5.19 -2.38
C SER A 46 0.98 -5.34 -2.36
N ARG A 47 0.35 -5.01 -1.23
CA ARG A 47 -1.11 -5.13 -1.11
C ARG A 47 -1.83 -4.12 -2.00
N ALA A 48 -3.04 -4.50 -2.43
CA ALA A 48 -4.02 -3.56 -2.99
C ALA A 48 -4.55 -2.65 -1.86
N PRO A 49 -5.15 -1.50 -2.19
CA PRO A 49 -5.75 -0.63 -1.16
C PRO A 49 -6.70 -1.35 -0.22
N ARG A 50 -7.51 -2.27 -0.74
CA ARG A 50 -8.41 -3.08 0.08
C ARG A 50 -7.65 -3.91 1.11
N GLY A 51 -6.57 -4.57 0.70
CA GLY A 51 -5.75 -5.37 1.61
C GLY A 51 -5.02 -4.52 2.65
N MET A 52 -4.62 -3.32 2.28
CA MET A 52 -4.04 -2.36 3.21
C MET A 52 -5.09 -1.94 4.26
N ALA A 53 -6.31 -1.63 3.84
CA ALA A 53 -7.37 -1.25 4.73
C ALA A 53 -7.78 -2.38 5.68
N GLU A 54 -7.69 -3.63 5.24
CA GLU A 54 -7.98 -4.78 6.08
C GLU A 54 -7.07 -4.85 7.32
N VAL A 55 -5.80 -4.50 7.17
CA VAL A 55 -4.85 -4.58 8.29
C VAL A 55 -4.74 -3.29 9.07
N LEU A 56 -4.98 -2.14 8.47
CA LEU A 56 -4.87 -0.84 9.14
C LEU A 56 -6.20 -0.35 9.71
N GLY A 57 -7.33 -0.82 9.17
CA GLY A 57 -8.64 -0.31 9.56
C GLY A 57 -8.74 1.18 9.36
N ASP A 58 -9.37 1.88 10.30
CA ASP A 58 -9.58 3.33 10.20
C ASP A 58 -8.27 4.14 10.20
N ALA A 59 -7.18 3.55 10.68
CA ALA A 59 -5.89 4.23 10.70
C ALA A 59 -5.35 4.51 9.28
N VAL A 60 -5.91 3.87 8.25
CA VAL A 60 -5.55 4.15 6.86
C VAL A 60 -5.79 5.61 6.50
N THR A 61 -6.76 6.27 7.13
CA THR A 61 -7.05 7.69 6.88
C THR A 61 -5.98 8.62 7.43
N CYS A 62 -5.08 8.10 8.27
CA CYS A 62 -3.98 8.86 8.84
C CYS A 62 -2.75 8.92 7.94
N LEU A 63 -2.75 8.17 6.84
CA LEU A 63 -1.63 8.17 5.91
C LEU A 63 -1.65 9.40 5.02
N GLU A 64 -0.49 9.99 4.80
CA GLU A 64 -0.32 11.05 3.80
C GLU A 64 -0.47 10.49 2.39
N GLY A 65 -0.02 9.27 2.19
CA GLY A 65 -0.13 8.61 0.91
C GLY A 65 0.18 7.13 1.01
N SER A 66 0.02 6.45 -0.12
CA SER A 66 0.33 5.03 -0.22
C SER A 66 0.85 4.67 -1.60
N VAL A 67 1.73 3.69 -1.62
CA VAL A 67 2.22 3.03 -2.83
C VAL A 67 1.79 1.58 -2.71
N CYS A 68 0.81 1.20 -3.51
CA CYS A 68 0.21 -0.14 -3.48
C CYS A 68 0.60 -0.95 -4.71
N LEU A 69 0.39 -2.25 -4.66
CA LEU A 69 0.63 -3.16 -5.78
C LEU A 69 2.05 -3.01 -6.34
N ASN A 70 3.03 -2.92 -5.44
CA ASN A 70 4.44 -2.77 -5.79
C ASN A 70 4.74 -1.56 -6.70
N GLY A 71 3.98 -0.48 -6.56
CA GLY A 71 4.18 0.73 -7.33
C GLY A 71 3.22 0.93 -8.50
N ALA A 72 2.30 -0.03 -8.74
CA ALA A 72 1.33 0.12 -9.81
C ALA A 72 0.23 1.13 -9.49
N LEU A 73 0.05 1.45 -8.21
CA LEU A 73 -0.98 2.40 -7.78
C LEU A 73 -0.42 3.31 -6.68
N LEU A 74 -0.37 4.59 -6.98
CA LEU A 74 0.09 5.62 -6.04
C LEU A 74 -1.07 6.52 -5.67
N ARG A 75 -1.19 6.84 -4.38
CA ARG A 75 -2.15 7.82 -3.88
C ARG A 75 -1.44 8.82 -2.98
N LEU A 76 -1.75 10.09 -3.17
CA LEU A 76 -1.24 11.17 -2.33
C LEU A 76 -2.36 12.20 -2.17
N GLY A 77 -2.94 12.27 -0.98
CA GLY A 77 -4.13 13.05 -0.75
C GLY A 77 -5.28 12.52 -1.62
N ASP A 78 -5.86 13.41 -2.42
CA ASP A 78 -6.92 13.07 -3.37
C ASP A 78 -6.39 12.72 -4.77
N LYS A 79 -5.08 12.74 -4.95
CA LYS A 79 -4.45 12.43 -6.23
C LYS A 79 -4.12 10.96 -6.31
N GLU A 80 -4.33 10.39 -7.50
CA GLU A 80 -4.06 8.99 -7.76
C GLU A 80 -3.33 8.85 -9.10
N ARG A 81 -2.36 7.94 -9.15
CA ARG A 81 -1.67 7.62 -10.39
C ARG A 81 -1.57 6.11 -10.53
N ARG A 82 -1.90 5.63 -11.71
CA ARG A 82 -1.89 4.20 -12.04
C ARG A 82 -0.89 3.91 -13.13
N TYR A 83 -0.24 2.76 -13.01
CA TYR A 83 0.71 2.25 -14.02
C TYR A 83 0.29 0.83 -14.39
N PRO A 84 -0.76 0.68 -15.22
CA PRO A 84 -1.24 -0.65 -15.61
C PRO A 84 -0.28 -1.33 -16.57
N MET A 85 -0.29 -2.65 -16.55
CA MET A 85 0.38 -3.43 -17.59
C MET A 85 -0.39 -3.32 -18.90
N ARG A 86 0.33 -3.43 -20.02
CA ARG A 86 -0.31 -3.50 -21.34
C ARG A 86 -1.15 -4.77 -21.42
N ALA A 87 -2.31 -4.65 -22.08
CA ALA A 87 -3.24 -5.77 -22.18
C ALA A 87 -2.66 -6.98 -22.90
N ASP A 88 -1.81 -6.76 -23.91
CA ASP A 88 -1.16 -7.86 -24.64
C ASP A 88 -0.14 -8.59 -23.75
N HIS A 89 0.59 -7.86 -22.90
CA HIS A 89 1.50 -8.48 -21.94
C HIS A 89 0.73 -9.30 -20.90
N VAL A 90 -0.38 -8.77 -20.39
CA VAL A 90 -1.24 -9.51 -19.46
C VAL A 90 -1.70 -10.82 -20.05
N ARG A 91 -2.16 -10.78 -21.31
CA ARG A 91 -2.61 -11.97 -22.02
C ARG A 91 -1.50 -13.02 -22.16
N THR A 92 -0.31 -12.58 -22.53
CA THR A 92 0.85 -13.47 -22.65
C THR A 92 1.17 -14.16 -21.33
N ILE A 93 1.17 -13.40 -20.24
CA ILE A 93 1.48 -13.93 -18.89
C ILE A 93 0.39 -14.92 -18.45
N VAL A 94 -0.87 -14.57 -18.64
CA VAL A 94 -2.01 -15.43 -18.26
C VAL A 94 -1.94 -16.75 -19.03
N ASP A 95 -1.71 -16.70 -20.34
CA ASP A 95 -1.59 -17.90 -21.16
C ASP A 95 -0.42 -18.78 -20.70
N ALA A 96 0.73 -18.18 -20.43
CA ALA A 96 1.90 -18.91 -19.97
C ALA A 96 1.65 -19.58 -18.61
N ALA A 97 1.03 -18.88 -17.68
CA ALA A 97 0.69 -19.41 -16.36
C ALA A 97 -0.31 -20.56 -16.47
N PHE A 98 -1.33 -20.41 -17.30
CA PHE A 98 -2.33 -21.44 -17.53
C PHE A 98 -1.70 -22.72 -18.10
N ARG A 99 -0.84 -22.59 -19.12
CA ARG A 99 -0.14 -23.73 -19.72
C ARG A 99 0.79 -24.44 -18.74
N ALA A 100 1.40 -23.70 -17.85
CA ALA A 100 2.30 -24.26 -16.82
C ALA A 100 1.56 -24.82 -15.61
N GLY A 101 0.23 -24.66 -15.52
CA GLY A 101 -0.55 -25.05 -14.36
C GLY A 101 -0.21 -24.23 -13.12
N MET A 102 0.30 -23.01 -13.29
CA MET A 102 0.68 -22.14 -12.19
C MET A 102 -0.49 -21.27 -11.76
N PRO A 103 -0.69 -21.08 -10.44
CA PRO A 103 -1.67 -20.11 -9.97
C PRO A 103 -1.22 -18.71 -10.35
N LEU A 104 -2.19 -17.86 -10.71
CA LEU A 104 -1.96 -16.47 -11.05
C LEU A 104 -2.98 -15.60 -10.35
N TYR A 105 -2.51 -14.51 -9.75
CA TYR A 105 -3.35 -13.51 -9.15
C TYR A 105 -3.24 -12.21 -9.93
N ALA A 106 -4.36 -11.68 -10.36
CA ALA A 106 -4.43 -10.40 -11.07
C ALA A 106 -5.27 -9.42 -10.26
N ASP A 107 -4.76 -8.22 -10.06
CA ASP A 107 -5.46 -7.17 -9.33
C ASP A 107 -5.67 -5.97 -10.24
N GLN A 108 -6.89 -5.48 -10.29
CA GLN A 108 -7.25 -4.32 -11.11
C GLN A 108 -7.09 -2.99 -10.35
N GLY A 109 -6.66 -3.06 -9.10
CA GLY A 109 -6.46 -1.87 -8.28
C GLY A 109 -7.74 -1.23 -7.79
N SER A 110 -8.88 -1.87 -7.94
CA SER A 110 -10.12 -1.38 -7.35
C SER A 110 -10.08 -1.59 -5.84
N SER A 111 -10.54 -0.61 -5.11
CA SER A 111 -10.52 -0.65 -3.64
C SER A 111 -11.75 -1.35 -3.07
#